data_f5c735e7606c5f3708c04e58582143ae
#
_entry.id   f5c735e7606c5f3708c04e58582143ae
#
_cell.length_a   1.000
_cell.length_b   1.000
_cell.length_c   1.000
_cell.angle_alpha   90.00
_cell.angle_beta   90.00
_cell.angle_gamma   90.00
#
_symmetry.space_group_name_H-M   'P 1'
#
loop_
_entity.id
_entity.type
_entity.pdbx_description
1 polymer ?
#
loop_
_entity_poly.entity_id
_entity_poly.type
_entity_poly.pdbx_seq_one_letter_code
_entity_poly.pdbx_strand_id
1 'polypeptide(L)'
;MPAYHAEATLERTVSAIPDGIADELILVDDASRDATAEVARKLGIRTLVHPANRGYGGNQKSCYSLALDSGADIVVLLHPDYQYEPKAVPLLIAPILAGDADMTFGSRFAGMGDPLRGGMPLYRYIGNRLTTTAQNLLLGTRFTDMHSGMRAYTRRALLSLPFLEYPEGFSFDAELLVDAVTSGLRVVEVPIPTSYTQESSSISISRSLEYVTHGTIYAAKQALARGRRGARYLPSWRRGGSPRPRGKMVIATCAFCGNDRMVLRYPSNVIGDTPSEEFRCTTSALGQHDDIVECPRCGLLSSLPTLSGNEILDRYREVVDEEYLDEEEARRDLFRWITERIAAYAVRGKSLIEIGANMGLFLSVASAAGWDAVGIEPSAWAVAQGQERFGVDLREGTVESLDLAPGSADAIVMLDVLEHLTDPLDALRSLRPTIDHEGILVLSTVNVESVHGRARGANWPWFIRSHLHYFRPATLVAMLREAGFEVISWDVVPRSFHLSYVLHRAAGTFPGSGVVEAVATKADPSIPVGWMGDVTLVIARPITT
;
A
#
# COMPACT_ATOMS: atom_id res chain seq x y z
N MET A 1 -5.95 -16.23 -8.04
CA MET A 1 -5.86 -16.30 -9.53
C MET A 1 -6.16 -14.94 -10.11
N PRO A 2 -5.18 -14.19 -10.63
CA PRO A 2 -5.42 -12.95 -11.38
C PRO A 2 -5.90 -13.30 -12.80
N ALA A 3 -7.09 -12.86 -13.18
CA ALA A 3 -7.73 -13.19 -14.43
C ALA A 3 -7.99 -11.97 -15.31
N TYR A 4 -7.77 -12.11 -16.61
CA TYR A 4 -8.18 -11.17 -17.64
C TYR A 4 -8.38 -11.95 -18.96
N HIS A 5 -9.60 -11.98 -19.45
CA HIS A 5 -10.00 -12.78 -20.62
C HIS A 5 -9.60 -14.27 -20.52
N ALA A 6 -10.01 -14.94 -19.44
CA ALA A 6 -9.63 -16.32 -19.13
C ALA A 6 -10.79 -17.33 -19.29
N GLU A 7 -11.90 -16.94 -19.90
CA GLU A 7 -13.09 -17.79 -20.12
C GLU A 7 -12.74 -19.18 -20.67
N ALA A 8 -11.88 -19.23 -21.68
CA ALA A 8 -11.55 -20.47 -22.38
C ALA A 8 -10.66 -21.44 -21.59
N THR A 9 -9.91 -20.95 -20.59
CA THR A 9 -8.87 -21.72 -19.91
C THR A 9 -9.14 -21.95 -18.42
N LEU A 10 -10.02 -21.16 -17.81
CA LEU A 10 -10.25 -21.15 -16.37
C LEU A 10 -10.74 -22.50 -15.85
N GLU A 11 -11.77 -23.09 -16.46
CA GLU A 11 -12.32 -24.37 -16.02
C GLU A 11 -11.27 -25.50 -16.06
N ARG A 12 -10.50 -25.56 -17.16
CA ARG A 12 -9.40 -26.50 -17.30
C ARG A 12 -8.33 -26.30 -16.23
N THR A 13 -7.97 -25.03 -15.94
CA THR A 13 -6.97 -24.70 -14.92
C THR A 13 -7.43 -25.15 -13.54
N VAL A 14 -8.67 -24.85 -13.18
CA VAL A 14 -9.24 -25.22 -11.88
C VAL A 14 -9.34 -26.75 -11.73
N SER A 15 -9.82 -27.45 -12.75
CA SER A 15 -9.94 -28.91 -12.73
C SER A 15 -8.59 -29.65 -12.65
N ALA A 16 -7.49 -28.96 -12.98
CA ALA A 16 -6.15 -29.54 -12.89
C ALA A 16 -5.46 -29.28 -11.54
N ILE A 17 -6.05 -28.47 -10.65
CA ILE A 17 -5.56 -28.30 -9.28
C ILE A 17 -5.79 -29.62 -8.52
N PRO A 18 -4.77 -30.16 -7.84
CA PRO A 18 -4.94 -31.39 -7.08
C PRO A 18 -5.97 -31.24 -5.95
N ASP A 19 -6.83 -32.26 -5.78
CA ASP A 19 -7.86 -32.25 -4.74
C ASP A 19 -7.26 -32.06 -3.34
N GLY A 20 -7.90 -31.22 -2.53
CA GLY A 20 -7.52 -30.96 -1.15
C GLY A 20 -6.22 -30.18 -0.95
N ILE A 21 -5.61 -29.63 -2.03
CA ILE A 21 -4.39 -28.84 -1.93
C ILE A 21 -4.66 -27.38 -1.57
N ALA A 22 -5.84 -26.89 -1.85
CA ALA A 22 -6.26 -25.53 -1.56
C ALA A 22 -7.55 -25.52 -0.73
N ASP A 23 -7.57 -24.78 0.37
CA ASP A 23 -8.75 -24.60 1.21
C ASP A 23 -9.74 -23.60 0.57
N GLU A 24 -9.23 -22.63 -0.17
CA GLU A 24 -10.01 -21.60 -0.85
C GLU A 24 -9.38 -21.24 -2.21
N LEU A 25 -10.24 -21.06 -3.21
CA LEU A 25 -9.87 -20.50 -4.50
C LEU A 25 -10.43 -19.08 -4.62
N ILE A 26 -9.56 -18.12 -4.90
CA ILE A 26 -9.91 -16.72 -5.09
C ILE A 26 -9.53 -16.32 -6.52
N LEU A 27 -10.45 -15.68 -7.22
CA LEU A 27 -10.21 -15.10 -8.54
C LEU A 27 -10.52 -13.60 -8.51
N VAL A 28 -9.59 -12.81 -9.04
CA VAL A 28 -9.81 -11.40 -9.31
C VAL A 28 -9.84 -11.19 -10.82
N ASP A 29 -10.97 -10.76 -11.32
CA ASP A 29 -11.19 -10.44 -12.73
C ASP A 29 -10.91 -8.97 -13.00
N ASP A 30 -9.96 -8.69 -13.88
CA ASP A 30 -9.48 -7.33 -14.16
C ASP A 30 -10.32 -6.63 -15.25
N ALA A 31 -11.64 -6.57 -15.02
CA ALA A 31 -12.63 -6.00 -15.94
C ALA A 31 -12.63 -6.70 -17.30
N SER A 32 -12.68 -8.02 -17.33
CA SER A 32 -12.84 -8.80 -18.56
C SER A 32 -14.17 -8.49 -19.26
N ARG A 33 -14.16 -8.57 -20.59
CA ARG A 33 -15.36 -8.39 -21.42
C ARG A 33 -16.00 -9.71 -21.85
N ASP A 34 -15.33 -10.83 -21.54
CA ASP A 34 -15.83 -12.20 -21.78
C ASP A 34 -16.53 -12.75 -20.53
N ALA A 35 -16.91 -14.02 -20.54
CA ALA A 35 -17.59 -14.66 -19.43
C ALA A 35 -16.67 -15.13 -18.28
N THR A 36 -15.44 -14.63 -18.17
CA THR A 36 -14.46 -15.04 -17.14
C THR A 36 -15.07 -15.06 -15.73
N ALA A 37 -15.67 -13.93 -15.31
CA ALA A 37 -16.25 -13.81 -13.96
C ALA A 37 -17.48 -14.72 -13.76
N GLU A 38 -18.26 -14.95 -14.82
CA GLU A 38 -19.43 -15.85 -14.79
C GLU A 38 -18.99 -17.31 -14.64
N VAL A 39 -17.98 -17.73 -15.39
CA VAL A 39 -17.40 -19.09 -15.29
C VAL A 39 -16.82 -19.31 -13.88
N ALA A 40 -16.10 -18.33 -13.33
CA ALA A 40 -15.55 -18.42 -11.98
C ALA A 40 -16.63 -18.65 -10.92
N ARG A 41 -17.72 -17.89 -10.98
CA ARG A 41 -18.85 -18.03 -10.04
C ARG A 41 -19.55 -19.38 -10.19
N LYS A 42 -19.73 -19.89 -11.43
CA LYS A 42 -20.29 -21.24 -11.68
C LYS A 42 -19.43 -22.34 -11.10
N LEU A 43 -18.10 -22.15 -11.07
CA LEU A 43 -17.17 -23.08 -10.44
C LEU A 43 -17.10 -22.94 -8.91
N GLY A 44 -17.91 -22.07 -8.30
CA GLY A 44 -17.92 -21.84 -6.86
C GLY A 44 -16.70 -21.06 -6.34
N ILE A 45 -15.98 -20.34 -7.20
CA ILE A 45 -14.79 -19.60 -6.84
C ILE A 45 -15.19 -18.23 -6.27
N ARG A 46 -14.61 -17.83 -5.13
CA ARG A 46 -14.76 -16.47 -4.62
C ARG A 46 -14.20 -15.48 -5.63
N THR A 47 -15.07 -14.66 -6.21
CA THR A 47 -14.74 -13.82 -7.37
C THR A 47 -14.93 -12.35 -7.04
N LEU A 48 -13.85 -11.55 -7.19
CA LEU A 48 -13.88 -10.10 -7.24
C LEU A 48 -13.75 -9.65 -8.69
N VAL A 49 -14.52 -8.63 -9.09
CA VAL A 49 -14.41 -8.01 -10.43
C VAL A 49 -14.01 -6.55 -10.25
N HIS A 50 -12.91 -6.13 -10.87
CA HIS A 50 -12.51 -4.73 -10.88
C HIS A 50 -13.47 -3.91 -11.75
N PRO A 51 -13.79 -2.68 -11.38
CA PRO A 51 -14.65 -1.80 -12.21
C PRO A 51 -13.95 -1.33 -13.49
N ALA A 52 -12.61 -1.33 -13.49
CA ALA A 52 -11.78 -1.02 -14.65
C ALA A 52 -10.49 -1.86 -14.58
N ASN A 53 -9.86 -2.07 -15.74
CA ASN A 53 -8.60 -2.81 -15.82
C ASN A 53 -7.49 -2.06 -15.08
N ARG A 54 -6.93 -2.68 -14.05
CA ARG A 54 -5.84 -2.17 -13.20
C ARG A 54 -4.46 -2.65 -13.63
N GLY A 55 -4.42 -3.55 -14.58
CA GLY A 55 -3.18 -4.16 -15.04
C GLY A 55 -2.71 -5.32 -14.17
N TYR A 56 -1.66 -5.97 -14.65
CA TYR A 56 -1.13 -7.22 -14.12
C TYR A 56 -0.79 -7.15 -12.61
N GLY A 57 -0.02 -6.13 -12.19
CA GLY A 57 0.36 -5.95 -10.80
C GLY A 57 -0.81 -5.50 -9.93
N GLY A 58 -1.70 -4.63 -10.45
CA GLY A 58 -2.90 -4.19 -9.74
C GLY A 58 -3.83 -5.36 -9.42
N ASN A 59 -3.99 -6.28 -10.36
CA ASN A 59 -4.77 -7.50 -10.16
C ASN A 59 -4.14 -8.41 -9.09
N GLN A 60 -2.82 -8.62 -9.13
CA GLN A 60 -2.13 -9.44 -8.13
C GLN A 60 -2.22 -8.84 -6.71
N LYS A 61 -2.13 -7.52 -6.57
CA LYS A 61 -2.33 -6.83 -5.28
C LYS A 61 -3.67 -7.20 -4.67
N SER A 62 -4.74 -7.16 -5.47
CA SER A 62 -6.08 -7.53 -5.00
C SER A 62 -6.15 -9.02 -4.64
N CYS A 63 -5.55 -9.92 -5.44
CA CYS A 63 -5.48 -11.35 -5.12
C CYS A 63 -4.79 -11.60 -3.77
N TYR A 64 -3.64 -10.97 -3.53
CA TYR A 64 -2.90 -11.15 -2.28
C TYR A 64 -3.63 -10.55 -1.09
N SER A 65 -4.25 -9.39 -1.24
CA SER A 65 -5.05 -8.77 -0.19
C SER A 65 -6.21 -9.67 0.22
N LEU A 66 -7.00 -10.16 -0.74
CA LEU A 66 -8.11 -11.07 -0.49
C LEU A 66 -7.68 -12.36 0.18
N ALA A 67 -6.55 -12.97 -0.26
CA ALA A 67 -6.04 -14.18 0.36
C ALA A 67 -5.56 -13.95 1.81
N LEU A 68 -4.91 -12.82 2.06
CA LEU A 68 -4.52 -12.41 3.41
C LEU A 68 -5.74 -12.13 4.30
N ASP A 69 -6.78 -11.53 3.73
CA ASP A 69 -8.04 -11.24 4.43
C ASP A 69 -8.80 -12.52 4.79
N SER A 70 -8.79 -13.55 3.92
CA SER A 70 -9.31 -14.88 4.24
C SER A 70 -8.54 -15.60 5.37
N GLY A 71 -7.44 -15.05 5.83
CA GLY A 71 -6.62 -15.68 6.88
C GLY A 71 -5.64 -16.73 6.37
N ALA A 72 -5.38 -16.81 5.05
CA ALA A 72 -4.50 -17.81 4.47
C ALA A 72 -3.09 -17.78 5.09
N ASP A 73 -2.57 -18.94 5.49
CA ASP A 73 -1.20 -19.12 5.97
C ASP A 73 -0.20 -19.23 4.82
N ILE A 74 -0.64 -19.80 3.70
CA ILE A 74 0.14 -19.95 2.47
C ILE A 74 -0.71 -19.43 1.31
N VAL A 75 -0.14 -18.56 0.49
CA VAL A 75 -0.78 -18.01 -0.70
C VAL A 75 -0.03 -18.45 -1.94
N VAL A 76 -0.73 -19.10 -2.87
CA VAL A 76 -0.18 -19.53 -4.16
C VAL A 76 -0.75 -18.70 -5.28
N LEU A 77 0.11 -18.09 -6.07
CA LEU A 77 -0.27 -17.39 -7.30
C LEU A 77 -0.30 -18.37 -8.46
N LEU A 78 -1.47 -18.57 -9.02
CA LEU A 78 -1.70 -19.42 -10.19
C LEU A 78 -2.43 -18.62 -11.27
N HIS A 79 -1.85 -18.53 -12.46
CA HIS A 79 -2.49 -17.89 -13.61
C HIS A 79 -3.49 -18.81 -14.30
N PRO A 80 -4.69 -18.34 -14.65
CA PRO A 80 -5.74 -19.18 -15.25
C PRO A 80 -5.55 -19.43 -16.77
N ASP A 81 -4.42 -19.03 -17.37
CA ASP A 81 -4.08 -19.20 -18.78
C ASP A 81 -3.43 -20.56 -19.10
N TYR A 82 -3.32 -21.43 -18.09
CA TYR A 82 -2.73 -22.77 -18.20
C TYR A 82 -1.26 -22.78 -18.70
N GLN A 83 -0.55 -21.65 -18.63
CA GLN A 83 0.88 -21.59 -18.97
C GLN A 83 1.73 -22.42 -18.00
N TYR A 84 1.30 -22.47 -16.75
CA TYR A 84 1.93 -23.25 -15.69
C TYR A 84 1.01 -24.41 -15.31
N GLU A 85 1.57 -25.60 -15.19
CA GLU A 85 0.83 -26.82 -14.84
C GLU A 85 0.33 -26.73 -13.39
N PRO A 86 -1.00 -26.68 -13.13
CA PRO A 86 -1.52 -26.55 -11.76
C PRO A 86 -1.13 -27.72 -10.84
N LYS A 87 -0.85 -28.90 -11.42
CA LYS A 87 -0.34 -30.09 -10.70
C LYS A 87 1.02 -29.85 -10.03
N ALA A 88 1.73 -28.76 -10.37
CA ALA A 88 2.99 -28.39 -9.74
C ALA A 88 2.81 -27.64 -8.40
N VAL A 89 1.59 -27.24 -8.03
CA VAL A 89 1.31 -26.54 -6.76
C VAL A 89 1.88 -27.28 -5.54
N PRO A 90 1.72 -28.61 -5.38
CA PRO A 90 2.32 -29.33 -4.25
C PRO A 90 3.84 -29.19 -4.17
N LEU A 91 4.55 -29.18 -5.31
CA LEU A 91 6.00 -28.98 -5.35
C LEU A 91 6.37 -27.58 -4.88
N LEU A 92 5.56 -26.58 -5.24
CA LEU A 92 5.80 -25.19 -4.90
C LEU A 92 5.64 -24.94 -3.40
N ILE A 93 4.64 -25.54 -2.76
CA ILE A 93 4.39 -25.33 -1.33
C ILE A 93 5.23 -26.23 -0.42
N ALA A 94 5.78 -27.34 -0.91
CA ALA A 94 6.53 -28.31 -0.11
C ALA A 94 7.68 -27.67 0.71
N PRO A 95 8.55 -26.79 0.17
CA PRO A 95 9.58 -26.15 0.97
C PRO A 95 9.03 -25.18 2.03
N ILE A 96 7.86 -24.59 1.81
CA ILE A 96 7.18 -23.73 2.78
C ILE A 96 6.63 -24.58 3.93
N LEU A 97 5.96 -25.69 3.63
CA LEU A 97 5.43 -26.63 4.62
C LEU A 97 6.53 -27.26 5.46
N ALA A 98 7.70 -27.57 4.86
CA ALA A 98 8.87 -28.05 5.56
C ALA A 98 9.54 -26.97 6.45
N GLY A 99 9.12 -25.71 6.34
CA GLY A 99 9.74 -24.61 7.05
C GLY A 99 11.08 -24.14 6.47
N ASP A 100 11.43 -24.57 5.26
CA ASP A 100 12.71 -24.26 4.58
C ASP A 100 12.64 -22.96 3.76
N ALA A 101 11.44 -22.53 3.37
CA ALA A 101 11.20 -21.33 2.58
C ALA A 101 10.16 -20.40 3.19
N ASP A 102 10.31 -19.10 2.96
CA ASP A 102 9.31 -18.07 3.22
C ASP A 102 8.58 -17.71 1.92
N MET A 103 9.27 -17.86 0.78
CA MET A 103 8.76 -17.70 -0.57
C MET A 103 9.35 -18.78 -1.48
N THR A 104 8.53 -19.31 -2.37
CA THR A 104 8.99 -20.17 -3.46
C THR A 104 8.52 -19.63 -4.80
N PHE A 105 9.26 -19.92 -5.85
CA PHE A 105 8.83 -19.65 -7.21
C PHE A 105 9.24 -20.77 -8.16
N GLY A 106 8.42 -20.98 -9.18
CA GLY A 106 8.66 -22.03 -10.14
C GLY A 106 9.75 -21.63 -11.15
N SER A 107 10.63 -22.54 -11.50
CA SER A 107 11.64 -22.34 -12.53
C SER A 107 11.42 -23.28 -13.71
N ARG A 108 11.44 -22.70 -14.89
CA ARG A 108 11.40 -23.42 -16.18
C ARG A 108 12.75 -23.98 -16.57
N PHE A 109 13.83 -23.54 -15.90
CA PHE A 109 15.22 -23.88 -16.22
C PHE A 109 15.90 -24.77 -15.17
N ALA A 110 15.22 -25.10 -14.08
CA ALA A 110 15.79 -25.89 -12.98
C ALA A 110 15.74 -27.41 -13.18
N GLY A 111 15.44 -27.92 -14.37
CA GLY A 111 15.71 -29.32 -14.71
C GLY A 111 14.51 -30.25 -14.88
N MET A 112 13.24 -29.81 -14.82
CA MET A 112 12.05 -30.64 -15.10
C MET A 112 11.61 -30.62 -16.58
N GLY A 113 12.47 -30.20 -17.50
CA GLY A 113 12.20 -30.17 -18.94
C GLY A 113 13.14 -29.19 -19.66
N ASP A 114 13.12 -29.27 -20.99
CA ASP A 114 13.80 -28.31 -21.85
C ASP A 114 12.78 -27.23 -22.26
N PRO A 115 12.93 -25.96 -21.82
CA PRO A 115 12.00 -24.89 -22.18
C PRO A 115 11.84 -24.70 -23.68
N LEU A 116 12.89 -24.96 -24.46
CA LEU A 116 12.84 -24.86 -25.93
C LEU A 116 11.98 -26.00 -26.53
N ARG A 117 12.08 -27.23 -25.99
CA ARG A 117 11.21 -28.33 -26.37
C ARG A 117 9.76 -28.12 -25.92
N GLY A 118 9.56 -27.35 -24.82
CA GLY A 118 8.26 -26.89 -24.36
C GLY A 118 7.65 -25.77 -25.21
N GLY A 119 8.33 -25.33 -26.28
CA GLY A 119 7.82 -24.30 -27.20
C GLY A 119 8.24 -22.86 -26.86
N MET A 120 9.17 -22.66 -25.93
CA MET A 120 9.67 -21.31 -25.63
C MET A 120 10.44 -20.73 -26.83
N PRO A 121 10.10 -19.51 -27.32
CA PRO A 121 10.87 -18.85 -28.37
C PRO A 121 12.32 -18.58 -27.97
N LEU A 122 13.28 -18.81 -28.88
CA LEU A 122 14.71 -18.70 -28.60
C LEU A 122 15.12 -17.31 -28.06
N TYR A 123 14.52 -16.23 -28.56
CA TYR A 123 14.81 -14.89 -28.07
C TYR A 123 14.40 -14.70 -26.61
N ARG A 124 13.30 -15.33 -26.18
CA ARG A 124 12.86 -15.33 -24.76
C ARG A 124 13.80 -16.15 -23.89
N TYR A 125 14.25 -17.30 -24.40
CA TYR A 125 15.23 -18.13 -23.71
C TYR A 125 16.52 -17.33 -23.43
N ILE A 126 17.11 -16.73 -24.48
CA ILE A 126 18.36 -15.94 -24.37
C ILE A 126 18.13 -14.72 -23.47
N GLY A 127 17.04 -13.97 -23.68
CA GLY A 127 16.71 -12.79 -22.88
C GLY A 127 16.56 -13.12 -21.40
N ASN A 128 15.83 -14.16 -21.04
CA ASN A 128 15.67 -14.61 -19.67
C ASN A 128 17.02 -14.98 -19.04
N ARG A 129 17.85 -15.77 -19.74
CA ARG A 129 19.17 -16.18 -19.22
C ARG A 129 20.10 -15.02 -18.98
N LEU A 130 20.16 -14.05 -19.88
CA LEU A 130 20.99 -12.86 -19.73
C LEU A 130 20.52 -11.99 -18.55
N THR A 131 19.23 -11.71 -18.46
CA THR A 131 18.67 -10.90 -17.38
C THR A 131 18.77 -11.56 -16.02
N THR A 132 18.42 -12.85 -15.92
CA THR A 132 18.60 -13.61 -14.69
C THR A 132 20.06 -13.62 -14.23
N THR A 133 21.02 -13.75 -15.18
CA THR A 133 22.46 -13.68 -14.84
C THR A 133 22.85 -12.31 -14.32
N ALA A 134 22.41 -11.22 -14.96
CA ALA A 134 22.68 -9.86 -14.50
C ALA A 134 22.09 -9.59 -13.10
N GLN A 135 20.85 -10.00 -12.87
CA GLN A 135 20.19 -9.85 -11.58
C GLN A 135 20.85 -10.70 -10.49
N ASN A 136 21.26 -11.92 -10.79
CA ASN A 136 22.03 -12.77 -9.87
C ASN A 136 23.34 -12.10 -9.43
N LEU A 137 24.09 -11.51 -10.37
CA LEU A 137 25.32 -10.76 -10.06
C LEU A 137 25.04 -9.58 -9.13
N LEU A 138 23.99 -8.82 -9.38
CA LEU A 138 23.59 -7.68 -8.56
C LEU A 138 23.12 -8.08 -7.15
N LEU A 139 22.37 -9.19 -7.05
CA LEU A 139 21.74 -9.62 -5.79
C LEU A 139 22.59 -10.62 -5.00
N GLY A 140 23.64 -11.20 -5.60
CA GLY A 140 24.45 -12.25 -5.01
C GLY A 140 23.71 -13.60 -4.90
N THR A 141 22.80 -13.87 -5.85
CA THR A 141 22.00 -15.11 -5.93
C THR A 141 22.47 -16.04 -7.03
N ARG A 142 21.85 -17.22 -7.15
CA ARG A 142 22.17 -18.23 -8.17
C ARG A 142 20.91 -18.85 -8.77
N PHE A 143 19.83 -18.09 -8.90
CA PHE A 143 18.59 -18.56 -9.50
C PHE A 143 18.75 -18.84 -10.99
N THR A 144 17.93 -19.76 -11.49
CA THR A 144 17.95 -20.13 -12.91
C THR A 144 16.88 -19.42 -13.72
N ASP A 145 15.77 -18.94 -13.07
CA ASP A 145 14.65 -18.25 -13.71
C ASP A 145 13.99 -17.21 -12.79
N MET A 146 14.39 -15.97 -12.86
CA MET A 146 13.79 -14.91 -12.03
C MET A 146 12.48 -14.31 -12.60
N HIS A 147 12.02 -14.80 -13.75
CA HIS A 147 10.90 -14.24 -14.52
C HIS A 147 9.70 -15.16 -14.63
N SER A 148 9.59 -16.16 -13.74
CA SER A 148 8.43 -17.03 -13.65
C SER A 148 7.31 -16.38 -12.84
N GLY A 149 6.06 -16.52 -13.30
CA GLY A 149 4.86 -16.00 -12.63
C GLY A 149 4.26 -16.94 -11.59
N MET A 150 4.66 -18.23 -11.53
CA MET A 150 4.11 -19.17 -10.55
C MET A 150 4.87 -19.08 -9.23
N ARG A 151 4.19 -18.67 -8.15
CA ARG A 151 4.83 -18.34 -6.88
C ARG A 151 3.99 -18.78 -5.68
N ALA A 152 4.66 -19.07 -4.56
CA ALA A 152 3.97 -19.25 -3.28
C ALA A 152 4.69 -18.49 -2.17
N TYR A 153 3.92 -18.06 -1.20
CA TYR A 153 4.38 -17.22 -0.09
C TYR A 153 3.78 -17.70 1.23
N THR A 154 4.54 -17.62 2.30
CA THR A 154 3.93 -17.62 3.63
C THR A 154 3.19 -16.31 3.85
N ARG A 155 2.12 -16.34 4.67
CA ARG A 155 1.45 -15.12 5.16
C ARG A 155 2.46 -14.08 5.66
N ARG A 156 3.42 -14.52 6.48
CA ARG A 156 4.47 -13.67 7.03
C ARG A 156 5.32 -12.99 5.95
N ALA A 157 5.67 -13.72 4.90
CA ALA A 157 6.45 -13.17 3.79
C ALA A 157 5.69 -12.05 3.08
N LEU A 158 4.43 -12.27 2.69
CA LEU A 158 3.61 -11.24 2.06
C LEU A 158 3.43 -10.01 2.94
N LEU A 159 3.13 -10.20 4.23
CA LEU A 159 2.97 -9.09 5.18
C LEU A 159 4.27 -8.32 5.45
N SER A 160 5.45 -8.91 5.16
CA SER A 160 6.74 -8.23 5.31
C SER A 160 7.22 -7.49 4.07
N LEU A 161 6.54 -7.68 2.94
CA LEU A 161 6.88 -7.05 1.66
C LEU A 161 5.89 -5.92 1.35
N PRO A 162 6.36 -4.76 0.85
CA PRO A 162 5.49 -3.63 0.51
C PRO A 162 4.82 -3.85 -0.86
N PHE A 163 4.21 -5.02 -1.07
CA PHE A 163 3.69 -5.40 -2.39
C PHE A 163 2.59 -4.45 -2.90
N LEU A 164 1.91 -3.75 -1.99
CA LEU A 164 0.89 -2.76 -2.34
C LEU A 164 1.48 -1.49 -2.98
N GLU A 165 2.78 -1.22 -2.73
CA GLU A 165 3.49 -0.03 -3.26
C GLU A 165 4.10 -0.26 -4.65
N TYR A 166 4.21 -1.51 -5.11
CA TYR A 166 4.83 -1.80 -6.41
C TYR A 166 3.96 -1.31 -7.58
N PRO A 167 4.55 -1.09 -8.76
CA PRO A 167 3.80 -0.69 -9.95
C PRO A 167 2.67 -1.67 -10.28
N GLU A 168 1.61 -1.18 -10.89
CA GLU A 168 0.48 -2.02 -11.32
C GLU A 168 0.75 -2.81 -12.62
N GLY A 169 1.88 -2.57 -13.25
CA GLY A 169 2.33 -3.25 -14.48
C GLY A 169 3.05 -4.57 -14.22
N PHE A 170 3.70 -5.07 -15.27
CA PHE A 170 4.43 -6.35 -15.24
C PHE A 170 5.66 -6.35 -14.35
N SER A 171 6.27 -5.19 -14.06
CA SER A 171 7.44 -5.06 -13.18
C SER A 171 7.17 -5.48 -11.73
N PHE A 172 5.90 -5.57 -11.33
CA PHE A 172 5.45 -6.01 -10.02
C PHE A 172 6.17 -7.28 -9.53
N ASP A 173 6.20 -8.31 -10.35
CA ASP A 173 6.82 -9.60 -10.02
C ASP A 173 8.31 -9.51 -9.78
N ALA A 174 9.00 -8.68 -10.57
CA ALA A 174 10.43 -8.48 -10.44
C ALA A 174 10.77 -7.74 -9.14
N GLU A 175 10.03 -6.67 -8.82
CA GLU A 175 10.26 -5.90 -7.60
C GLU A 175 9.97 -6.73 -6.35
N LEU A 176 8.89 -7.51 -6.34
CA LEU A 176 8.54 -8.38 -5.24
C LEU A 176 9.61 -9.44 -4.97
N LEU A 177 10.14 -10.09 -6.02
CA LEU A 177 11.22 -11.07 -5.89
C LEU A 177 12.53 -10.41 -5.39
N VAL A 178 12.89 -9.25 -5.95
CA VAL A 178 14.08 -8.50 -5.53
C VAL A 178 13.98 -8.12 -4.06
N ASP A 179 12.84 -7.61 -3.62
CA ASP A 179 12.65 -7.23 -2.22
C ASP A 179 12.58 -8.44 -1.28
N ALA A 180 11.99 -9.55 -1.70
CA ALA A 180 12.05 -10.79 -0.94
C ALA A 180 13.49 -11.23 -0.67
N VAL A 181 14.33 -11.22 -1.71
CA VAL A 181 15.77 -11.55 -1.60
C VAL A 181 16.52 -10.53 -0.75
N THR A 182 16.26 -9.24 -0.98
CA THR A 182 17.01 -8.17 -0.30
C THR A 182 16.58 -7.96 1.14
N SER A 183 15.36 -8.30 1.49
CA SER A 183 14.87 -8.34 2.88
C SER A 183 15.35 -9.57 3.64
N GLY A 184 16.01 -10.51 2.98
CA GLY A 184 16.57 -11.71 3.59
C GLY A 184 15.56 -12.81 3.85
N LEU A 185 14.41 -12.82 3.16
CA LEU A 185 13.50 -13.96 3.15
C LEU A 185 14.21 -15.18 2.55
N ARG A 186 13.84 -16.36 3.02
CA ARG A 186 14.32 -17.62 2.44
C ARG A 186 13.53 -17.89 1.16
N VAL A 187 14.16 -17.55 0.04
CA VAL A 187 13.58 -17.73 -1.29
C VAL A 187 14.15 -19.00 -1.91
N VAL A 188 13.28 -19.91 -2.31
CA VAL A 188 13.64 -21.20 -2.90
C VAL A 188 13.07 -21.31 -4.30
N GLU A 189 13.92 -21.67 -5.26
CA GLU A 189 13.55 -21.96 -6.64
C GLU A 189 13.14 -23.43 -6.77
N VAL A 190 11.97 -23.67 -7.36
CA VAL A 190 11.39 -25.02 -7.51
C VAL A 190 11.25 -25.34 -9.00
N PRO A 191 11.77 -26.49 -9.48
CA PRO A 191 11.59 -26.88 -10.87
C PRO A 191 10.12 -27.17 -11.16
N ILE A 192 9.59 -26.58 -12.24
CA ILE A 192 8.21 -26.79 -12.69
C ILE A 192 8.15 -27.10 -14.18
N PRO A 193 7.24 -27.97 -14.61
CA PRO A 193 6.96 -28.16 -16.03
C PRO A 193 6.22 -26.94 -16.59
N THR A 194 6.49 -26.60 -17.84
CA THR A 194 5.81 -25.52 -18.57
C THR A 194 5.42 -25.97 -19.96
N SER A 195 4.28 -25.46 -20.42
CA SER A 195 3.76 -25.69 -21.76
C SER A 195 3.41 -24.34 -22.40
N TYR A 196 3.98 -24.06 -23.56
CA TYR A 196 3.63 -22.89 -24.35
C TYR A 196 2.62 -23.31 -25.42
N THR A 197 1.35 -23.01 -25.18
CA THR A 197 0.26 -23.20 -26.14
C THR A 197 -0.07 -21.89 -26.84
N GLN A 198 -0.83 -21.95 -27.95
CA GLN A 198 -1.29 -20.73 -28.64
C GLN A 198 -2.25 -19.89 -27.79
N GLU A 199 -2.84 -20.47 -26.75
CA GLU A 199 -3.78 -19.85 -25.82
C GLU A 199 -3.07 -19.16 -24.65
N SER A 200 -1.75 -19.40 -24.47
CA SER A 200 -1.00 -18.75 -23.40
C SER A 200 -0.78 -17.25 -23.70
N SER A 201 -1.12 -16.40 -22.73
CA SER A 201 -0.96 -14.96 -22.85
C SER A 201 0.51 -14.60 -23.08
N SER A 202 0.83 -13.90 -24.16
CA SER A 202 2.20 -13.52 -24.46
C SER A 202 2.40 -12.02 -24.41
N ILE A 203 3.34 -11.58 -23.56
CA ILE A 203 3.78 -10.18 -23.49
C ILE A 203 4.48 -9.82 -24.80
N SER A 204 4.18 -8.64 -25.37
CA SER A 204 4.88 -8.12 -26.56
C SER A 204 6.38 -7.89 -26.29
N ILE A 205 7.21 -7.90 -27.34
CA ILE A 205 8.67 -7.73 -27.21
C ILE A 205 9.01 -6.39 -26.52
N SER A 206 8.29 -5.30 -26.86
CA SER A 206 8.49 -3.98 -26.26
C SER A 206 8.21 -3.98 -24.74
N ARG A 207 7.10 -4.59 -24.33
CA ARG A 207 6.76 -4.74 -22.89
C ARG A 207 7.72 -5.69 -22.16
N SER A 208 8.23 -6.72 -22.85
CA SER A 208 9.25 -7.62 -22.28
C SER A 208 10.55 -6.88 -22.01
N LEU A 209 10.97 -5.98 -22.92
CA LEU A 209 12.18 -5.17 -22.75
C LEU A 209 12.01 -4.15 -21.61
N GLU A 210 10.86 -3.49 -21.52
CA GLU A 210 10.51 -2.59 -20.43
C GLU A 210 10.56 -3.30 -19.07
N TYR A 211 9.92 -4.46 -18.96
CA TYR A 211 9.91 -5.31 -17.78
C TYR A 211 11.33 -5.67 -17.31
N VAL A 212 12.16 -6.14 -18.25
CA VAL A 212 13.53 -6.58 -17.99
C VAL A 212 14.40 -5.41 -17.54
N THR A 213 14.30 -4.27 -18.25
CA THR A 213 15.06 -3.06 -17.93
C THR A 213 14.68 -2.52 -16.55
N HIS A 214 13.38 -2.42 -16.27
CA HIS A 214 12.89 -1.94 -15.00
C HIS A 214 13.31 -2.85 -13.83
N GLY A 215 13.13 -4.15 -13.95
CA GLY A 215 13.52 -5.12 -12.91
C GLY A 215 15.03 -5.14 -12.66
N THR A 216 15.86 -4.95 -13.70
CA THR A 216 17.32 -4.89 -13.55
C THR A 216 17.76 -3.57 -12.89
N ILE A 217 17.17 -2.44 -13.26
CA ILE A 217 17.42 -1.14 -12.61
C ILE A 217 17.01 -1.20 -11.15
N TYR A 218 15.86 -1.81 -10.85
CA TYR A 218 15.40 -1.97 -9.48
C TYR A 218 16.37 -2.84 -8.65
N ALA A 219 16.80 -3.97 -9.19
CA ALA A 219 17.82 -4.81 -8.57
C ALA A 219 19.14 -4.05 -8.31
N ALA A 220 19.59 -3.24 -9.26
CA ALA A 220 20.79 -2.41 -9.10
C ALA A 220 20.61 -1.36 -8.00
N LYS A 221 19.46 -0.67 -7.94
CA LYS A 221 19.14 0.29 -6.87
C LYS A 221 19.17 -0.38 -5.49
N GLN A 222 18.58 -1.55 -5.35
CA GLN A 222 18.57 -2.31 -4.10
C GLN A 222 19.96 -2.83 -3.72
N ALA A 223 20.76 -3.30 -4.68
CA ALA A 223 22.14 -3.72 -4.46
C ALA A 223 23.03 -2.57 -3.97
N LEU A 224 22.91 -1.38 -4.59
CA LEU A 224 23.63 -0.16 -4.18
C LEU A 224 23.20 0.31 -2.77
N ALA A 225 21.91 0.21 -2.46
CA ALA A 225 21.40 0.53 -1.13
C ALA A 225 21.96 -0.43 -0.06
N ARG A 226 22.16 -1.72 -0.39
CA ARG A 226 22.86 -2.69 0.47
C ARG A 226 24.32 -2.30 0.71
N GLY A 227 25.07 -1.94 -0.34
CA GLY A 227 26.47 -1.56 -0.23
C GLY A 227 26.70 -0.33 0.66
N ARG A 228 25.79 0.64 0.65
CA ARG A 228 25.84 1.83 1.52
C ARG A 228 25.45 1.53 2.99
N ARG A 229 24.72 0.48 3.27
CA ARG A 229 24.28 0.09 4.62
C ARG A 229 25.24 -0.84 5.34
N GLY A 230 26.43 -1.12 4.78
CA GLY A 230 27.50 -1.94 5.35
C GLY A 230 27.02 -3.05 6.27
N ALA A 231 27.15 -4.32 5.88
CA ALA A 231 27.15 -5.59 6.64
C ALA A 231 26.34 -5.75 7.96
N ARG A 232 25.47 -4.83 8.36
CA ARG A 232 24.78 -4.83 9.66
C ARG A 232 23.29 -5.15 9.63
N TYR A 233 22.70 -5.37 8.46
CA TYR A 233 21.29 -5.79 8.38
C TYR A 233 21.19 -7.26 7.97
N LEU A 234 21.66 -8.16 8.84
CA LEU A 234 21.16 -9.52 8.87
C LEU A 234 19.90 -9.47 9.74
N PRO A 235 18.71 -9.79 9.19
CA PRO A 235 17.49 -9.87 9.99
C PRO A 235 17.73 -10.86 11.15
N SER A 236 17.38 -10.47 12.35
CA SER A 236 17.61 -11.18 13.61
C SER A 236 16.89 -12.55 13.73
N TRP A 237 16.12 -12.96 12.73
CA TRP A 237 15.38 -14.23 12.69
C TRP A 237 16.23 -15.47 12.29
N ARG A 238 17.52 -15.34 11.94
CA ARG A 238 18.42 -16.50 11.75
C ARG A 238 18.66 -17.33 13.02
N ARG A 239 18.14 -16.92 14.16
CA ARG A 239 18.18 -17.71 15.40
C ARG A 239 16.75 -17.94 15.84
N GLY A 240 16.19 -19.12 15.56
CA GLY A 240 14.90 -19.68 15.93
C GLY A 240 14.14 -19.12 17.15
N GLY A 241 13.84 -17.83 17.15
CA GLY A 241 13.01 -17.12 18.10
C GLY A 241 12.41 -15.92 17.38
N SER A 242 11.16 -15.59 17.65
CA SER A 242 10.54 -14.35 17.19
C SER A 242 11.51 -13.20 17.43
N PRO A 243 11.77 -12.31 16.43
CA PRO A 243 12.66 -11.19 16.64
C PRO A 243 12.07 -10.31 17.75
N ARG A 244 12.67 -10.38 18.93
CA ARG A 244 12.36 -9.38 19.96
C ARG A 244 12.90 -8.07 19.44
N PRO A 245 12.08 -7.03 19.29
CA PRO A 245 12.56 -5.72 18.87
C PRO A 245 13.67 -5.30 19.83
N ARG A 246 14.81 -4.91 19.27
CA ARG A 246 15.94 -4.42 20.08
C ARG A 246 15.66 -2.96 20.41
N GLY A 247 15.28 -2.66 21.62
CA GLY A 247 15.05 -1.32 22.13
C GLY A 247 14.67 -1.37 23.61
N LYS A 248 14.64 -0.20 24.24
CA LYS A 248 14.14 -0.05 25.60
C LYS A 248 12.64 -0.36 25.60
N MET A 249 12.20 -1.28 26.43
CA MET A 249 10.77 -1.53 26.65
C MET A 249 10.16 -0.32 27.37
N VAL A 250 9.01 0.10 26.89
CA VAL A 250 8.20 1.19 27.46
C VAL A 250 6.83 0.61 27.80
N ILE A 251 6.29 0.98 28.95
CA ILE A 251 4.92 0.63 29.34
C ILE A 251 4.00 1.64 28.66
N ALA A 252 3.32 1.21 27.63
CA ALA A 252 2.30 1.98 26.90
C ALA A 252 1.38 0.99 26.19
N THR A 253 0.09 1.33 26.11
CA THR A 253 -0.92 0.48 25.47
C THR A 253 -0.98 0.75 23.98
N CYS A 254 -0.91 -0.31 23.18
CA CYS A 254 -1.08 -0.23 21.73
C CYS A 254 -2.54 0.04 21.38
N ALA A 255 -2.82 1.12 20.65
CA ALA A 255 -4.17 1.51 20.24
C ALA A 255 -4.84 0.50 19.27
N PHE A 256 -4.09 -0.44 18.69
CA PHE A 256 -4.67 -1.47 17.82
C PHE A 256 -4.91 -2.79 18.52
N CYS A 257 -3.91 -3.37 19.19
CA CYS A 257 -4.02 -4.75 19.70
C CYS A 257 -4.04 -4.85 21.22
N GLY A 258 -4.05 -3.73 21.95
CA GLY A 258 -4.11 -3.69 23.42
C GLY A 258 -2.85 -4.20 24.12
N ASN A 259 -1.75 -4.47 23.40
CA ASN A 259 -0.49 -4.89 24.01
C ASN A 259 0.05 -3.76 24.91
N ASP A 260 0.40 -4.08 26.15
CA ASP A 260 0.85 -3.13 27.18
C ASP A 260 2.36 -2.85 27.20
N ARG A 261 3.10 -3.46 26.28
CA ARG A 261 4.57 -3.35 26.19
C ARG A 261 4.97 -2.94 24.80
N MET A 262 5.45 -1.72 24.69
CA MET A 262 5.96 -1.16 23.44
C MET A 262 7.49 -1.11 23.47
N VAL A 263 8.11 -0.96 22.32
CA VAL A 263 9.57 -0.83 22.20
C VAL A 263 9.89 0.54 21.66
N LEU A 264 10.72 1.30 22.39
CA LEU A 264 11.20 2.60 21.94
C LEU A 264 11.99 2.42 20.63
N ARG A 265 11.49 3.02 19.57
CA ARG A 265 12.09 2.96 18.24
C ARG A 265 12.96 4.16 17.95
N TYR A 266 12.44 5.36 18.20
CA TYR A 266 13.14 6.63 18.05
C TYR A 266 12.84 7.52 19.25
N PRO A 267 13.89 7.95 19.98
CA PRO A 267 13.74 8.91 21.08
C PRO A 267 13.26 10.26 20.56
N SER A 268 12.51 10.99 21.39
CA SER A 268 12.08 12.36 21.11
C SER A 268 13.25 13.24 20.70
N ASN A 269 13.03 14.10 19.72
CA ASN A 269 13.97 15.14 19.30
C ASN A 269 13.40 16.55 19.50
N VAL A 270 12.29 16.67 20.23
CA VAL A 270 11.63 17.94 20.53
C VAL A 270 12.42 18.73 21.56
N ILE A 271 12.58 20.03 21.33
CA ILE A 271 13.20 20.98 22.23
C ILE A 271 12.21 22.12 22.48
N GLY A 272 11.63 22.19 23.69
CA GLY A 272 10.68 23.24 24.10
C GLY A 272 9.21 22.84 24.08
N ASP A 273 8.31 23.82 24.32
CA ASP A 273 6.87 23.63 24.32
C ASP A 273 6.29 23.48 22.90
N THR A 274 5.07 22.93 22.80
CA THR A 274 4.36 22.73 21.55
C THR A 274 3.45 23.91 21.24
N PRO A 275 3.78 24.78 20.27
CA PRO A 275 2.83 25.79 19.83
C PRO A 275 1.63 25.14 19.10
N SER A 276 0.46 25.76 19.17
CA SER A 276 -0.74 25.32 18.42
C SER A 276 -0.53 25.29 16.90
N GLU A 277 0.42 26.06 16.39
CA GLU A 277 0.81 26.08 14.98
C GLU A 277 1.35 24.75 14.45
N GLU A 278 1.84 23.86 15.32
CA GLU A 278 2.30 22.52 14.92
C GLU A 278 1.16 21.60 14.47
N PHE A 279 -0.10 21.93 14.80
CA PHE A 279 -1.29 21.18 14.40
C PHE A 279 -1.90 21.64 13.06
N ARG A 280 -1.33 22.66 12.41
CA ARG A 280 -1.74 23.08 11.07
C ARG A 280 -1.37 22.05 10.02
N CYS A 281 -2.20 21.90 8.98
CA CYS A 281 -1.86 21.10 7.79
C CYS A 281 -0.60 21.64 7.07
N THR A 282 -0.32 22.96 7.21
CA THR A 282 0.83 23.67 6.61
C THR A 282 2.04 23.76 7.54
N THR A 283 2.06 23.00 8.64
CA THR A 283 3.15 23.06 9.64
C THR A 283 4.55 22.94 9.04
N SER A 284 5.48 23.78 9.49
CA SER A 284 6.90 23.71 9.17
C SER A 284 7.70 22.79 10.11
N ALA A 285 7.08 22.28 11.19
CA ALA A 285 7.71 21.46 12.23
C ALA A 285 7.97 19.99 11.79
N LEU A 286 8.37 19.80 10.54
CA LEU A 286 8.60 18.46 9.97
C LEU A 286 9.83 17.76 10.59
N GLY A 287 9.65 16.46 10.89
CA GLY A 287 10.70 15.63 11.48
C GLY A 287 10.93 15.89 12.98
N GLN A 288 10.07 16.72 13.63
CA GLN A 288 10.06 16.89 15.07
C GLN A 288 8.99 15.98 15.68
N HIS A 289 9.40 15.10 16.60
CA HIS A 289 8.50 14.10 17.15
C HIS A 289 8.81 13.80 18.63
N ASP A 290 7.80 13.40 19.36
CA ASP A 290 7.92 12.78 20.66
C ASP A 290 8.52 11.38 20.56
N ASP A 291 8.65 10.64 21.65
CA ASP A 291 9.12 9.25 21.60
C ASP A 291 8.24 8.41 20.66
N ILE A 292 8.85 7.81 19.62
CA ILE A 292 8.17 6.86 18.73
C ILE A 292 8.42 5.44 19.23
N VAL A 293 7.35 4.76 19.55
CA VAL A 293 7.36 3.37 20.01
C VAL A 293 6.73 2.43 18.99
N GLU A 294 7.17 1.19 18.97
CA GLU A 294 6.67 0.13 18.08
C GLU A 294 6.04 -1.00 18.90
N CYS A 295 4.85 -1.42 18.53
CA CYS A 295 4.22 -2.59 19.10
C CYS A 295 4.89 -3.87 18.58
N PRO A 296 5.49 -4.71 19.44
CA PRO A 296 6.13 -5.94 18.99
C PRO A 296 5.15 -7.02 18.50
N ARG A 297 3.84 -6.86 18.78
CA ARG A 297 2.79 -7.81 18.41
C ARG A 297 2.19 -7.52 17.03
N CYS A 298 1.79 -6.26 16.77
CA CYS A 298 1.08 -5.90 15.54
C CYS A 298 1.88 -4.97 14.60
N GLY A 299 3.02 -4.43 15.05
CA GLY A 299 3.87 -3.57 14.24
C GLY A 299 3.40 -2.11 14.11
N LEU A 300 2.32 -1.70 14.78
CA LEU A 300 1.90 -0.30 14.83
C LEU A 300 2.99 0.54 15.48
N LEU A 301 3.38 1.63 14.84
CA LEU A 301 4.20 2.65 15.48
C LEU A 301 3.27 3.75 16.04
N SER A 302 3.59 4.20 17.25
CA SER A 302 2.83 5.27 17.89
C SER A 302 3.77 6.30 18.49
N SER A 303 3.35 7.56 18.44
CA SER A 303 3.95 8.62 19.24
C SER A 303 3.50 8.48 20.70
N LEU A 304 4.35 8.82 21.64
CA LEU A 304 3.99 9.00 23.05
C LEU A 304 3.96 10.50 23.35
N PRO A 305 2.86 11.19 23.01
CA PRO A 305 2.79 12.63 23.21
C PRO A 305 2.80 12.99 24.69
N THR A 306 3.29 14.16 24.98
CA THR A 306 3.22 14.75 26.33
C THR A 306 1.82 15.29 26.64
N LEU A 307 1.00 15.55 25.60
CA LEU A 307 -0.37 16.02 25.70
C LEU A 307 -1.35 14.85 25.80
N SER A 308 -2.42 15.02 26.56
CA SER A 308 -3.55 14.08 26.60
C SER A 308 -4.38 14.15 25.30
N GLY A 309 -5.20 13.12 25.03
CA GLY A 309 -6.08 13.12 23.84
C GLY A 309 -7.03 14.32 23.78
N ASN A 310 -7.55 14.78 24.93
CA ASN A 310 -8.42 15.97 24.99
C ASN A 310 -7.64 17.24 24.66
N GLU A 311 -6.43 17.40 25.19
CA GLU A 311 -5.59 18.57 24.88
C GLU A 311 -5.22 18.60 23.40
N ILE A 312 -4.98 17.44 22.77
CA ILE A 312 -4.73 17.33 21.33
C ILE A 312 -5.95 17.78 20.55
N LEU A 313 -7.15 17.31 20.90
CA LEU A 313 -8.39 17.70 20.24
C LEU A 313 -8.66 19.20 20.39
N ASP A 314 -8.43 19.77 21.60
CA ASP A 314 -8.60 21.20 21.83
C ASP A 314 -7.63 22.02 20.96
N ARG A 315 -6.38 21.53 20.75
CA ARG A 315 -5.45 22.17 19.81
C ARG A 315 -5.98 22.19 18.39
N TYR A 316 -6.59 21.07 17.91
CA TYR A 316 -7.22 21.03 16.59
C TYR A 316 -8.40 22.00 16.46
N ARG A 317 -9.20 22.17 17.49
CA ARG A 317 -10.31 23.15 17.52
C ARG A 317 -9.85 24.60 17.40
N GLU A 318 -8.67 24.88 17.94
CA GLU A 318 -8.06 26.22 17.93
C GLU A 318 -7.23 26.50 16.66
N VAL A 319 -7.07 25.53 15.77
CA VAL A 319 -6.25 25.70 14.55
C VAL A 319 -6.83 26.80 13.66
N VAL A 320 -5.96 27.76 13.31
CA VAL A 320 -6.16 28.78 12.27
C VAL A 320 -5.05 28.57 11.24
N ASP A 321 -5.38 28.11 10.04
CA ASP A 321 -4.43 27.78 8.97
C ASP A 321 -4.71 28.59 7.71
N GLU A 322 -4.31 29.87 7.73
CA GLU A 322 -4.54 30.80 6.62
C GLU A 322 -3.75 30.41 5.36
N GLU A 323 -2.61 29.72 5.54
CA GLU A 323 -1.73 29.28 4.44
C GLU A 323 -2.28 28.03 3.71
N TYR A 324 -3.32 27.38 4.23
CA TYR A 324 -3.88 26.15 3.64
C TYR A 324 -4.24 26.29 2.16
N LEU A 325 -4.68 27.49 1.76
CA LEU A 325 -5.12 27.77 0.39
C LEU A 325 -4.02 28.31 -0.54
N ASP A 326 -2.80 28.50 -0.04
CA ASP A 326 -1.68 28.94 -0.91
C ASP A 326 -1.38 27.93 -2.03
N GLU A 327 -1.69 26.65 -1.80
CA GLU A 327 -1.54 25.56 -2.77
C GLU A 327 -2.91 25.05 -3.29
N GLU A 328 -3.94 25.90 -3.32
CA GLU A 328 -5.31 25.48 -3.66
C GLU A 328 -5.39 24.68 -4.96
N GLU A 329 -4.71 25.12 -6.03
CA GLU A 329 -4.82 24.49 -7.34
C GLU A 329 -4.17 23.08 -7.37
N ALA A 330 -3.00 22.92 -6.76
CA ALA A 330 -2.34 21.62 -6.63
C ALA A 330 -3.18 20.64 -5.78
N ARG A 331 -3.84 21.15 -4.72
CA ARG A 331 -4.76 20.35 -3.91
C ARG A 331 -6.01 19.96 -4.68
N ARG A 332 -6.56 20.87 -5.50
CA ARG A 332 -7.72 20.57 -6.37
C ARG A 332 -7.41 19.47 -7.37
N ASP A 333 -6.22 19.47 -7.96
CA ASP A 333 -5.80 18.41 -8.89
C ASP A 333 -5.73 17.05 -8.19
N LEU A 334 -5.15 17.01 -6.99
CA LEU A 334 -5.13 15.81 -6.16
C LEU A 334 -6.56 15.35 -5.81
N PHE A 335 -7.42 16.27 -5.40
CA PHE A 335 -8.79 15.94 -5.01
C PHE A 335 -9.66 15.50 -6.19
N ARG A 336 -9.43 16.01 -7.40
CA ARG A 336 -10.05 15.48 -8.63
C ARG A 336 -9.62 14.03 -8.86
N TRP A 337 -8.32 13.76 -8.75
CA TRP A 337 -7.79 12.39 -8.88
C TRP A 337 -8.41 11.43 -7.84
N ILE A 338 -8.54 11.85 -6.57
CA ILE A 338 -9.21 11.06 -5.53
C ILE A 338 -10.69 10.86 -5.87
N THR A 339 -11.40 11.90 -6.29
CA THR A 339 -12.82 11.84 -6.64
C THR A 339 -13.08 10.90 -7.82
N GLU A 340 -12.20 10.87 -8.83
CA GLU A 340 -12.26 9.91 -9.94
C GLU A 340 -12.07 8.46 -9.44
N ARG A 341 -11.18 8.24 -8.47
CA ARG A 341 -11.00 6.91 -7.84
C ARG A 341 -12.24 6.49 -7.07
N ILE A 342 -12.84 7.38 -6.29
CA ILE A 342 -14.09 7.13 -5.57
C ILE A 342 -15.21 6.75 -6.55
N ALA A 343 -15.38 7.49 -7.63
CA ALA A 343 -16.40 7.25 -8.62
C ALA A 343 -16.27 5.89 -9.31
N ALA A 344 -15.06 5.34 -9.40
CA ALA A 344 -14.81 4.01 -9.97
C ALA A 344 -15.30 2.85 -9.08
N TYR A 345 -15.47 3.08 -7.78
CA TYR A 345 -15.81 2.04 -6.80
C TYR A 345 -17.16 2.24 -6.11
N ALA A 346 -17.67 3.47 -6.02
CA ALA A 346 -18.98 3.76 -5.42
C ALA A 346 -20.09 3.49 -6.44
N VAL A 347 -20.94 2.53 -6.17
CA VAL A 347 -21.73 1.85 -7.20
C VAL A 347 -23.18 2.33 -7.32
N ARG A 348 -23.82 2.85 -6.24
CA ARG A 348 -25.28 3.07 -6.24
C ARG A 348 -25.74 4.48 -6.04
N GLY A 349 -25.12 5.23 -5.16
CA GLY A 349 -25.58 6.55 -4.78
C GLY A 349 -24.51 7.60 -4.94
N LYS A 350 -24.78 8.76 -4.41
CA LYS A 350 -23.90 9.93 -4.48
C LYS A 350 -23.73 10.60 -3.12
N SER A 351 -24.14 9.96 -2.02
CA SER A 351 -23.93 10.48 -0.68
C SER A 351 -22.50 10.26 -0.22
N LEU A 352 -21.80 11.35 0.10
CA LEU A 352 -20.40 11.34 0.54
C LEU A 352 -20.27 12.10 1.84
N ILE A 353 -19.57 11.50 2.81
CA ILE A 353 -19.23 12.14 4.08
C ILE A 353 -17.70 12.22 4.20
N GLU A 354 -17.17 13.43 4.36
CA GLU A 354 -15.76 13.63 4.64
C GLU A 354 -15.54 13.91 6.13
N ILE A 355 -14.66 13.15 6.76
CA ILE A 355 -14.23 13.34 8.16
C ILE A 355 -12.89 14.06 8.16
N GLY A 356 -12.77 15.14 8.94
CA GLY A 356 -11.58 16.00 8.96
C GLY A 356 -11.49 16.84 7.69
N ALA A 357 -12.60 17.49 7.33
CA ALA A 357 -12.74 18.16 6.04
C ALA A 357 -11.99 19.49 5.91
N ASN A 358 -11.34 19.97 6.97
CA ASN A 358 -10.68 21.27 7.01
C ASN A 358 -11.63 22.36 6.48
N MET A 359 -11.20 23.21 5.56
CA MET A 359 -12.04 24.24 4.92
C MET A 359 -12.98 23.69 3.82
N GLY A 360 -13.12 22.36 3.64
CA GLY A 360 -14.02 21.75 2.68
C GLY A 360 -13.61 21.90 1.21
N LEU A 361 -12.32 22.07 0.93
CA LEU A 361 -11.84 22.15 -0.45
C LEU A 361 -12.11 20.86 -1.23
N PHE A 362 -11.92 19.68 -0.61
CA PHE A 362 -12.28 18.39 -1.22
C PHE A 362 -13.80 18.31 -1.46
N LEU A 363 -14.62 18.72 -0.50
CA LEU A 363 -16.08 18.76 -0.67
C LEU A 363 -16.50 19.58 -1.89
N SER A 364 -15.85 20.74 -2.10
CA SER A 364 -16.14 21.59 -3.26
C SER A 364 -15.84 20.87 -4.59
N VAL A 365 -14.79 20.06 -4.63
CA VAL A 365 -14.42 19.25 -5.81
C VAL A 365 -15.38 18.07 -5.97
N ALA A 366 -15.72 17.38 -4.90
CA ALA A 366 -16.66 16.26 -4.91
C ALA A 366 -18.07 16.72 -5.33
N SER A 367 -18.55 17.85 -4.80
CA SER A 367 -19.84 18.43 -5.18
C SER A 367 -19.87 18.83 -6.65
N ALA A 368 -18.79 19.43 -7.17
CA ALA A 368 -18.68 19.75 -8.59
C ALA A 368 -18.68 18.49 -9.49
N ALA A 369 -18.26 17.35 -8.97
CA ALA A 369 -18.34 16.04 -9.63
C ALA A 369 -19.70 15.33 -9.45
N GLY A 370 -20.67 15.99 -8.80
CA GLY A 370 -22.05 15.52 -8.64
C GLY A 370 -22.28 14.66 -7.40
N TRP A 371 -21.41 14.73 -6.39
CA TRP A 371 -21.62 14.12 -5.08
C TRP A 371 -22.50 15.01 -4.19
N ASP A 372 -23.36 14.41 -3.41
CA ASP A 372 -24.04 15.04 -2.26
C ASP A 372 -23.11 14.90 -1.06
N ALA A 373 -22.23 15.90 -0.91
CA ALA A 373 -21.09 15.82 -0.03
C ALA A 373 -21.29 16.68 1.23
N VAL A 374 -21.09 16.06 2.39
CA VAL A 374 -21.13 16.70 3.72
C VAL A 374 -19.78 16.50 4.39
N GLY A 375 -19.25 17.55 5.03
CA GLY A 375 -18.00 17.50 5.78
C GLY A 375 -18.18 17.69 7.27
N ILE A 376 -17.33 17.02 8.04
CA ILE A 376 -17.23 17.14 9.50
C ILE A 376 -15.82 17.60 9.84
N GLU A 377 -15.73 18.69 10.62
CA GLU A 377 -14.46 19.33 10.96
C GLU A 377 -14.49 19.87 12.40
N PRO A 378 -13.50 19.56 13.25
CA PRO A 378 -13.48 20.06 14.63
C PRO A 378 -13.19 21.56 14.77
N SER A 379 -12.53 22.22 13.80
CA SER A 379 -12.21 23.64 13.84
C SER A 379 -13.39 24.50 13.40
N ALA A 380 -14.01 25.24 14.33
CA ALA A 380 -15.07 26.20 14.03
C ALA A 380 -14.61 27.28 13.03
N TRP A 381 -13.34 27.69 13.09
CA TRP A 381 -12.77 28.66 12.16
C TRP A 381 -12.75 28.08 10.73
N ALA A 382 -12.25 26.84 10.56
CA ALA A 382 -12.18 26.19 9.25
C ALA A 382 -13.58 25.97 8.67
N VAL A 383 -14.55 25.58 9.49
CA VAL A 383 -15.96 25.45 9.10
C VAL A 383 -16.52 26.78 8.57
N ALA A 384 -16.35 27.87 9.32
CA ALA A 384 -16.85 29.19 8.91
C ALA A 384 -16.21 29.66 7.58
N GLN A 385 -14.89 29.51 7.44
CA GLN A 385 -14.17 29.88 6.22
C GLN A 385 -14.59 29.04 5.02
N GLY A 386 -14.78 27.72 5.22
CA GLY A 386 -15.20 26.79 4.18
C GLY A 386 -16.62 27.07 3.67
N GLN A 387 -17.55 27.29 4.58
CA GLN A 387 -18.93 27.66 4.23
C GLN A 387 -18.99 28.98 3.44
N GLU A 388 -18.25 30.01 3.91
CA GLU A 388 -18.22 31.33 3.24
C GLU A 388 -17.57 31.25 1.85
N ARG A 389 -16.44 30.56 1.73
CA ARG A 389 -15.63 30.55 0.51
C ARG A 389 -16.15 29.60 -0.56
N PHE A 390 -16.58 28.41 -0.17
CA PHE A 390 -16.93 27.32 -1.10
C PHE A 390 -18.41 27.00 -1.14
N GLY A 391 -19.22 27.49 -0.19
CA GLY A 391 -20.66 27.23 -0.12
C GLY A 391 -21.00 25.73 0.11
N VAL A 392 -20.12 24.99 0.78
CA VAL A 392 -20.25 23.55 1.04
C VAL A 392 -20.99 23.26 2.34
N ASP A 393 -21.63 22.09 2.47
CA ASP A 393 -22.21 21.61 3.72
C ASP A 393 -21.09 21.09 4.63
N LEU A 394 -20.55 21.97 5.45
CA LEU A 394 -19.48 21.69 6.39
C LEU A 394 -20.00 21.94 7.81
N ARG A 395 -19.82 20.96 8.70
CA ARG A 395 -20.38 20.98 10.06
C ARG A 395 -19.29 20.81 11.10
N GLU A 396 -19.38 21.57 12.19
CA GLU A 396 -18.48 21.40 13.32
C GLU A 396 -18.77 20.09 14.05
N GLY A 397 -17.72 19.29 14.28
CA GLY A 397 -17.83 18.01 14.95
C GLY A 397 -16.58 17.13 14.85
N THR A 398 -16.65 15.98 15.50
CA THR A 398 -15.60 14.94 15.46
C THR A 398 -16.24 13.60 15.08
N VAL A 399 -15.43 12.60 14.77
CA VAL A 399 -15.92 11.25 14.43
C VAL A 399 -16.76 10.64 15.57
N GLU A 400 -16.42 10.95 16.83
CA GLU A 400 -17.10 10.46 18.01
C GLU A 400 -18.46 11.17 18.26
N SER A 401 -18.64 12.37 17.72
CA SER A 401 -19.87 13.17 17.89
C SER A 401 -20.92 12.90 16.82
N LEU A 402 -20.63 12.03 15.85
CA LEU A 402 -21.52 11.79 14.72
C LEU A 402 -22.68 10.87 15.10
N ASP A 403 -23.91 11.36 14.87
CA ASP A 403 -25.13 10.55 14.88
C ASP A 403 -25.61 10.38 13.43
N LEU A 404 -25.04 9.39 12.75
CA LEU A 404 -25.31 9.10 11.35
C LEU A 404 -26.19 7.85 11.22
N ALA A 405 -27.20 7.93 10.37
CA ALA A 405 -28.10 6.80 10.16
C ALA A 405 -27.31 5.63 9.48
N PRO A 406 -27.59 4.38 9.88
CA PRO A 406 -27.00 3.22 9.23
C PRO A 406 -27.29 3.20 7.73
N GLY A 407 -26.26 2.88 6.93
CA GLY A 407 -26.36 2.82 5.46
C GLY A 407 -26.62 4.15 4.77
N SER A 408 -26.38 5.29 5.44
CA SER A 408 -26.66 6.62 4.88
C SER A 408 -25.58 7.16 3.95
N ALA A 409 -24.39 6.56 3.90
CA ALA A 409 -23.29 7.00 3.07
C ALA A 409 -22.88 5.95 2.04
N ASP A 410 -22.79 6.36 0.76
CA ASP A 410 -22.17 5.56 -0.31
C ASP A 410 -20.64 5.64 -0.26
N ALA A 411 -20.10 6.75 0.25
CA ALA A 411 -18.68 6.90 0.49
C ALA A 411 -18.43 7.67 1.80
N ILE A 412 -17.52 7.16 2.64
CA ILE A 412 -16.89 7.93 3.72
C ILE A 412 -15.44 8.16 3.35
N VAL A 413 -14.97 9.40 3.50
CA VAL A 413 -13.64 9.84 3.11
C VAL A 413 -12.91 10.41 4.33
N MET A 414 -11.66 9.99 4.55
CA MET A 414 -10.77 10.45 5.61
C MET A 414 -9.39 10.72 5.00
N LEU A 415 -9.06 11.96 4.71
CA LEU A 415 -7.80 12.32 4.08
C LEU A 415 -6.81 12.86 5.10
N ASP A 416 -5.77 12.09 5.39
CA ASP A 416 -4.73 12.40 6.37
C ASP A 416 -5.34 12.69 7.77
N VAL A 417 -6.24 11.81 8.24
CA VAL A 417 -6.99 11.94 9.51
C VAL A 417 -6.68 10.79 10.47
N LEU A 418 -6.61 9.56 9.98
CA LEU A 418 -6.54 8.36 10.80
C LEU A 418 -5.32 8.36 11.75
N GLU A 419 -4.20 8.89 11.30
CA GLU A 419 -2.96 9.03 12.08
C GLU A 419 -3.05 10.01 13.23
N HIS A 420 -4.03 10.90 13.24
CA HIS A 420 -4.26 11.91 14.28
C HIS A 420 -5.21 11.45 15.38
N LEU A 421 -5.97 10.38 15.15
CA LEU A 421 -6.96 9.89 16.11
C LEU A 421 -6.29 9.15 17.27
N THR A 422 -6.80 9.35 18.47
CA THR A 422 -6.31 8.64 19.68
C THR A 422 -6.65 7.16 19.66
N ASP A 423 -7.82 6.81 19.17
CA ASP A 423 -8.28 5.42 18.96
C ASP A 423 -8.75 5.22 17.52
N PRO A 424 -7.83 4.97 16.57
CA PRO A 424 -8.17 4.81 15.16
C PRO A 424 -9.04 3.57 14.88
N LEU A 425 -8.91 2.50 15.69
CA LEU A 425 -9.72 1.31 15.50
C LEU A 425 -11.18 1.55 15.88
N ASP A 426 -11.42 2.21 17.00
CA ASP A 426 -12.78 2.51 17.48
C ASP A 426 -13.48 3.50 16.54
N ALA A 427 -12.77 4.51 16.05
CA ALA A 427 -13.27 5.42 15.04
C ALA A 427 -13.69 4.70 13.74
N LEU A 428 -12.89 3.77 13.25
CA LEU A 428 -13.24 2.97 12.07
C LEU A 428 -14.48 2.08 12.34
N ARG A 429 -14.58 1.50 13.53
CA ARG A 429 -15.73 0.68 13.94
C ARG A 429 -17.01 1.50 14.04
N SER A 430 -16.95 2.73 14.55
CA SER A 430 -18.11 3.63 14.67
C SER A 430 -18.64 4.07 13.30
N LEU A 431 -17.77 4.26 12.32
CA LEU A 431 -18.14 4.62 10.96
C LEU A 431 -18.71 3.45 10.14
N ARG A 432 -18.36 2.21 10.49
CA ARG A 432 -18.75 1.02 9.72
C ARG A 432 -20.26 0.88 9.47
N PRO A 433 -21.16 1.09 10.46
CA PRO A 433 -22.61 0.99 10.25
C PRO A 433 -23.17 2.05 9.30
N THR A 434 -22.54 3.22 9.20
CA THR A 434 -23.01 4.34 8.36
C THR A 434 -22.82 4.07 6.88
N ILE A 435 -21.81 3.27 6.52
CA ILE A 435 -21.52 2.95 5.12
C ILE A 435 -22.50 1.90 4.62
N ASP A 436 -23.14 2.18 3.47
CA ASP A 436 -23.98 1.21 2.76
C ASP A 436 -23.19 -0.08 2.49
N HIS A 437 -23.89 -1.22 2.40
CA HIS A 437 -23.24 -2.52 2.18
C HIS A 437 -22.46 -2.62 0.86
N GLU A 438 -22.80 -1.79 -0.15
CA GLU A 438 -22.03 -1.64 -1.40
C GLU A 438 -21.19 -0.36 -1.42
N GLY A 439 -21.23 0.44 -0.36
CA GLY A 439 -20.46 1.65 -0.20
C GLY A 439 -18.98 1.40 0.07
N ILE A 440 -18.22 2.49 0.19
CA ILE A 440 -16.77 2.45 0.37
C ILE A 440 -16.29 3.37 1.48
N LEU A 441 -15.24 2.95 2.16
CA LEU A 441 -14.37 3.80 2.97
C LEU A 441 -13.14 4.15 2.14
N VAL A 442 -12.82 5.43 2.07
CA VAL A 442 -11.61 5.96 1.41
C VAL A 442 -10.78 6.68 2.45
N LEU A 443 -9.54 6.30 2.62
CA LEU A 443 -8.65 6.98 3.54
C LEU A 443 -7.27 7.21 2.93
N SER A 444 -6.66 8.36 3.22
CA SER A 444 -5.23 8.55 3.04
C SER A 444 -4.53 8.62 4.38
N THR A 445 -3.30 8.12 4.44
CA THR A 445 -2.45 8.20 5.62
C THR A 445 -0.98 7.99 5.26
N VAL A 446 -0.10 8.35 6.19
CA VAL A 446 1.34 8.20 6.01
C VAL A 446 1.79 6.74 6.12
N ASN A 447 2.70 6.36 5.23
CA ASN A 447 3.28 5.02 5.18
C ASN A 447 4.72 5.02 5.69
N VAL A 448 4.93 4.53 6.90
CA VAL A 448 6.26 4.47 7.52
C VAL A 448 7.23 3.52 6.80
N GLU A 449 6.73 2.61 5.98
CA GLU A 449 7.53 1.69 5.17
C GLU A 449 7.83 2.20 3.75
N SER A 450 7.46 3.43 3.42
CA SER A 450 7.83 4.09 2.17
C SER A 450 9.34 4.03 1.92
N VAL A 451 9.75 4.15 0.65
CA VAL A 451 11.19 4.21 0.30
C VAL A 451 11.87 5.36 1.06
N HIS A 452 11.21 6.51 1.15
CA HIS A 452 11.72 7.68 1.86
C HIS A 452 11.74 7.46 3.38
N GLY A 453 10.67 6.93 3.99
CA GLY A 453 10.59 6.62 5.40
C GLY A 453 11.67 5.64 5.85
N ARG A 454 11.88 4.56 5.09
CA ARG A 454 12.97 3.61 5.35
C ARG A 454 14.36 4.23 5.21
N ALA A 455 14.56 5.11 4.23
CA ALA A 455 15.85 5.76 3.98
C ALA A 455 16.20 6.79 5.07
N ARG A 456 15.20 7.54 5.56
CA ARG A 456 15.39 8.63 6.55
C ARG A 456 15.38 8.12 7.99
N GLY A 457 14.71 7.01 8.28
CA GLY A 457 14.62 6.47 9.65
C GLY A 457 14.07 7.51 10.63
N ALA A 458 14.79 7.78 11.74
CA ALA A 458 14.39 8.78 12.74
C ALA A 458 14.22 10.22 12.19
N ASN A 459 14.82 10.52 11.05
CA ASN A 459 14.75 11.85 10.43
C ASN A 459 13.68 11.91 9.33
N TRP A 460 12.72 11.01 9.33
CA TRP A 460 11.64 11.04 8.35
C TRP A 460 10.74 12.26 8.58
N PRO A 461 10.50 13.11 7.57
CA PRO A 461 9.79 14.38 7.76
C PRO A 461 8.36 14.24 8.29
N TRP A 462 7.72 13.09 8.04
CA TRP A 462 6.35 12.82 8.50
C TRP A 462 6.26 12.37 9.97
N PHE A 463 7.40 12.16 10.66
CA PHE A 463 7.40 12.11 12.11
C PHE A 463 7.18 13.52 12.64
N ILE A 464 5.93 13.85 12.94
CA ILE A 464 5.48 15.14 13.47
C ILE A 464 4.63 14.93 14.72
N ARG A 465 4.55 15.92 15.57
CA ARG A 465 3.90 15.78 16.89
C ARG A 465 2.39 15.59 16.80
N SER A 466 1.75 16.10 15.74
CA SER A 466 0.33 15.91 15.50
C SER A 466 -0.03 14.48 15.04
N HIS A 467 0.93 13.68 14.56
CA HIS A 467 0.70 12.30 14.19
C HIS A 467 0.88 11.38 15.40
N LEU A 468 -0.20 10.77 15.86
CA LEU A 468 -0.18 9.82 16.98
C LEU A 468 0.19 8.41 16.54
N HIS A 469 -0.10 8.07 15.28
CA HIS A 469 0.12 6.74 14.74
C HIS A 469 0.79 6.78 13.36
N TYR A 470 1.59 5.75 13.09
CA TYR A 470 2.26 5.58 11.80
C TYR A 470 2.06 4.15 11.34
N PHE A 471 1.39 4.01 10.20
CA PHE A 471 0.95 2.73 9.72
C PHE A 471 1.99 2.07 8.82
N ARG A 472 2.16 0.77 9.01
CA ARG A 472 2.69 -0.13 7.99
C ARG A 472 1.53 -0.62 7.14
N PRO A 473 1.71 -0.89 5.85
CA PRO A 473 0.63 -1.45 5.02
C PRO A 473 -0.07 -2.65 5.68
N ALA A 474 0.70 -3.61 6.17
CA ALA A 474 0.16 -4.79 6.84
C ALA A 474 -0.64 -4.46 8.11
N THR A 475 -0.19 -3.48 8.90
CA THR A 475 -0.88 -3.07 10.13
C THR A 475 -2.19 -2.35 9.81
N LEU A 476 -2.20 -1.48 8.79
CA LEU A 476 -3.41 -0.78 8.36
C LEU A 476 -4.46 -1.74 7.80
N VAL A 477 -4.05 -2.69 6.95
CA VAL A 477 -4.94 -3.74 6.43
C VAL A 477 -5.54 -4.57 7.56
N ALA A 478 -4.73 -4.96 8.56
CA ALA A 478 -5.21 -5.72 9.70
C ALA A 478 -6.19 -4.93 10.57
N MET A 479 -5.93 -3.62 10.76
CA MET A 479 -6.83 -2.72 11.52
C MET A 479 -8.16 -2.52 10.80
N LEU A 480 -8.14 -2.27 9.49
CA LEU A 480 -9.34 -2.14 8.67
C LEU A 480 -10.18 -3.40 8.73
N ARG A 481 -9.56 -4.56 8.62
CA ARG A 481 -10.26 -5.84 8.74
C ARG A 481 -10.90 -6.03 10.10
N GLU A 482 -10.19 -5.72 11.18
CA GLU A 482 -10.72 -5.79 12.56
C GLU A 482 -11.89 -4.82 12.77
N ALA A 483 -11.91 -3.71 12.02
CA ALA A 483 -13.02 -2.76 11.99
C ALA A 483 -14.18 -3.18 11.06
N GLY A 484 -14.09 -4.34 10.38
CA GLY A 484 -15.12 -4.86 9.49
C GLY A 484 -15.02 -4.35 8.04
N PHE A 485 -13.83 -4.01 7.58
CA PHE A 485 -13.56 -3.56 6.19
C PHE A 485 -12.59 -4.49 5.48
N GLU A 486 -12.80 -4.67 4.18
CA GLU A 486 -11.91 -5.35 3.25
C GLU A 486 -11.27 -4.34 2.30
N VAL A 487 -9.94 -4.31 2.23
CA VAL A 487 -9.21 -3.41 1.31
C VAL A 487 -9.37 -3.89 -0.13
N ILE A 488 -9.87 -3.04 -1.01
CA ILE A 488 -10.09 -3.34 -2.43
C ILE A 488 -9.18 -2.55 -3.37
N SER A 489 -8.58 -1.44 -2.90
CA SER A 489 -7.59 -0.67 -3.65
C SER A 489 -6.54 -0.09 -2.70
N TRP A 490 -5.31 -0.04 -3.22
CA TRP A 490 -4.20 0.62 -2.55
C TRP A 490 -3.39 1.38 -3.60
N ASP A 491 -3.33 2.69 -3.48
CA ASP A 491 -2.64 3.56 -4.40
C ASP A 491 -1.63 4.45 -3.65
N VAL A 492 -0.53 4.80 -4.30
CA VAL A 492 0.36 5.85 -3.81
C VAL A 492 -0.21 7.19 -4.24
N VAL A 493 -0.38 8.11 -3.30
CA VAL A 493 -0.92 9.44 -3.58
C VAL A 493 0.04 10.22 -4.48
N PRO A 494 -0.38 10.68 -5.67
CA PRO A 494 0.45 11.49 -6.54
C PRO A 494 0.60 12.89 -5.91
N ARG A 495 1.74 13.14 -5.29
CA ARG A 495 2.07 14.49 -4.79
C ARG A 495 3.08 15.13 -5.71
N SER A 496 2.85 16.39 -6.03
CA SER A 496 3.79 17.27 -6.71
C SER A 496 4.10 18.45 -5.80
N PHE A 497 5.36 18.84 -5.73
CA PHE A 497 5.76 20.04 -5.01
C PHE A 497 6.44 20.99 -5.99
N HIS A 498 6.24 22.30 -5.79
CA HIS A 498 7.01 23.29 -6.52
C HIS A 498 8.50 23.17 -6.21
N LEU A 499 9.34 23.40 -7.21
CA LEU A 499 10.80 23.32 -7.05
C LEU A 499 11.29 24.27 -5.95
N SER A 500 10.74 25.47 -5.87
CA SER A 500 11.01 26.43 -4.82
C SER A 500 10.81 25.86 -3.43
N TYR A 501 9.70 25.16 -3.20
CA TYR A 501 9.38 24.51 -1.95
C TYR A 501 10.39 23.39 -1.62
N VAL A 502 10.75 22.56 -2.59
CA VAL A 502 11.76 21.49 -2.40
C VAL A 502 13.12 22.08 -2.09
N LEU A 503 13.49 23.15 -2.77
CA LEU A 503 14.77 23.85 -2.57
C LEU A 503 14.82 24.60 -1.24
N HIS A 504 13.75 25.31 -0.86
CA HIS A 504 13.66 25.99 0.44
C HIS A 504 13.82 24.98 1.60
N ARG A 505 13.21 23.82 1.49
CA ARG A 505 13.37 22.75 2.48
C ARG A 505 14.75 22.07 2.47
N ALA A 506 15.38 21.94 1.31
CA ALA A 506 16.76 21.48 1.21
C ALA A 506 17.75 22.48 1.80
N ALA A 507 17.47 23.77 1.67
CA ALA A 507 18.29 24.87 2.20
C ALA A 507 18.34 24.91 3.73
N GLY A 508 17.27 24.58 4.42
CA GLY A 508 17.27 24.42 5.88
C GLY A 508 18.20 23.31 6.38
N THR A 509 18.63 22.42 5.49
CA THR A 509 19.54 21.31 5.81
C THR A 509 21.02 21.60 5.47
N PHE A 510 21.30 22.64 4.66
CA PHE A 510 22.65 23.03 4.26
C PHE A 510 22.90 24.54 4.50
N PRO A 511 23.78 24.94 5.42
CA PRO A 511 24.12 26.36 5.62
C PRO A 511 24.87 26.90 4.41
N GLY A 512 24.30 27.87 3.69
CA GLY A 512 24.95 28.56 2.56
C GLY A 512 24.07 28.84 1.33
N SER A 513 22.74 28.76 1.44
CA SER A 513 21.80 28.66 0.32
C SER A 513 21.28 29.96 -0.31
N GLY A 514 21.86 31.12 -0.02
CA GLY A 514 21.43 32.40 -0.64
C GLY A 514 21.45 32.45 -2.18
N VAL A 515 22.06 31.46 -2.84
CA VAL A 515 22.07 31.33 -4.33
C VAL A 515 20.82 30.60 -4.83
N VAL A 516 20.15 29.82 -3.97
CA VAL A 516 19.01 28.97 -4.35
C VAL A 516 17.72 29.80 -4.47
N GLU A 517 17.54 30.83 -3.65
CA GLU A 517 16.39 31.74 -3.73
C GLU A 517 16.33 32.54 -5.04
N ALA A 518 17.47 32.88 -5.62
CA ALA A 518 17.54 33.68 -6.85
C ALA A 518 17.17 32.89 -8.12
N VAL A 519 17.22 31.55 -8.10
CA VAL A 519 16.92 30.68 -9.26
C VAL A 519 15.43 30.30 -9.28
N ALA A 520 14.78 30.25 -8.14
CA ALA A 520 13.39 29.82 -8.00
C ALA A 520 12.35 30.83 -8.53
N THR A 521 12.72 32.12 -8.73
CA THR A 521 11.75 33.18 -9.01
C THR A 521 11.32 33.34 -10.48
N LYS A 522 11.87 32.58 -11.44
CA LYS A 522 11.52 32.75 -12.87
C LYS A 522 10.80 31.59 -13.54
N ALA A 523 10.91 30.38 -13.04
CA ALA A 523 10.10 29.24 -13.45
C ALA A 523 10.12 28.26 -12.30
N ASP A 524 9.00 28.09 -11.60
CA ASP A 524 8.86 27.19 -10.46
C ASP A 524 8.13 25.90 -10.90
N PRO A 525 8.84 24.95 -11.58
CA PRO A 525 8.22 23.76 -12.11
C PRO A 525 7.77 22.85 -10.95
N SER A 526 6.59 22.28 -11.10
CA SER A 526 6.10 21.23 -10.21
C SER A 526 6.90 19.94 -10.42
N ILE A 527 7.47 19.41 -9.34
CA ILE A 527 8.22 18.15 -9.35
C ILE A 527 7.35 17.05 -8.75
N PRO A 528 7.04 15.99 -9.51
CA PRO A 528 6.30 14.87 -8.96
C PRO A 528 7.17 14.09 -7.97
N VAL A 529 6.71 13.98 -6.73
CA VAL A 529 7.39 13.24 -5.64
C VAL A 529 6.59 12.02 -5.16
N GLY A 530 5.45 11.74 -5.77
CA GLY A 530 4.61 10.58 -5.45
C GLY A 530 5.36 9.24 -5.48
N TRP A 531 6.45 9.15 -6.26
CA TRP A 531 7.31 7.96 -6.31
C TRP A 531 8.01 7.61 -4.97
N MET A 532 8.02 8.51 -3.99
CA MET A 532 8.57 8.25 -2.66
C MET A 532 7.65 7.39 -1.78
N GLY A 533 6.35 7.31 -2.10
CA GLY A 533 5.39 6.43 -1.43
C GLY A 533 5.05 6.82 0.00
N ASP A 534 5.30 8.07 0.42
CA ASP A 534 5.12 8.51 1.80
C ASP A 534 3.66 8.57 2.25
N VAL A 535 2.74 8.76 1.32
CA VAL A 535 1.29 8.80 1.57
C VAL A 535 0.59 7.81 0.65
N THR A 536 -0.33 7.07 1.23
CA THR A 536 -1.12 6.06 0.51
C THR A 536 -2.60 6.43 0.55
N LEU A 537 -3.32 6.12 -0.54
CA LEU A 537 -4.77 6.13 -0.60
C LEU A 537 -5.28 4.70 -0.57
N VAL A 538 -6.13 4.40 0.39
CA VAL A 538 -6.73 3.08 0.58
C VAL A 538 -8.22 3.16 0.35
N ILE A 539 -8.76 2.26 -0.45
CA ILE A 539 -10.21 2.09 -0.61
C ILE A 539 -10.58 0.72 -0.05
N ALA A 540 -11.57 0.71 0.83
CA ALA A 540 -12.04 -0.50 1.48
C ALA A 540 -13.57 -0.61 1.40
N ARG A 541 -14.09 -1.82 1.45
CA ARG A 541 -15.53 -2.11 1.50
C ARG A 541 -15.93 -2.71 2.83
N PRO A 542 -17.18 -2.50 3.25
CA PRO A 542 -17.76 -3.28 4.34
C PRO A 542 -17.66 -4.78 4.07
N ILE A 543 -17.17 -5.55 5.04
CA ILE A 543 -17.26 -7.02 4.99
C ILE A 543 -18.73 -7.38 5.16
N THR A 544 -19.31 -8.05 4.17
CA THR A 544 -20.65 -8.64 4.28
C THR A 544 -20.53 -9.96 5.00
N THR A 545 -21.16 -10.07 6.17
CA THR A 545 -21.28 -11.32 6.94
C THR A 545 -22.23 -12.30 6.26
#